data_ee72f33cc99b070bea16827d3e8e4b20
#
_entry.id   ee72f33cc99b070bea16827d3e8e4b20
#
_cell.length_a   1.000
_cell.length_b   1.000
_cell.length_c   1.000
_cell.angle_alpha   90.00
_cell.angle_beta   90.00
_cell.angle_gamma   90.00
#
_symmetry.space_group_name_H-M   'P 1'
#
loop_
_entity.id
_entity.type
_entity.pdbx_description
1 polymer ?
#
loop_
_entity_poly.entity_id
_entity_poly.type
_entity_poly.pdbx_seq_one_letter_code
_entity_poly.pdbx_strand_id
1 'polypeptide(L)'
;MRPLYHGAAAPPRAAPRETPAATKLRASLPRKARRASSPPSSSQGFLMRRSLAIGVVTSLSLMSFAAPSPGAGEKPLTLDNLVITLGATTYRIPHIEIEGASLPLTELATLFLSGDGNVAARLARISARRIAVPSMSSESRNESNIERAVYRKLLFENVVSGRAAIVRGDGGEETIESTKGGVQRVFWGASVAKGVDLAEFARLALSTRSEANAPLKPLIEEELVDSSRLEDESANLVLTTGRLKIEGVRGRALQTPAGKLIERFEKLDRAKPEDDPALMGEVLDALQSFEAASIDVDDVVAAGKGEPAGKPFTAKIARAGLRKVAGAGAGEMFFDDFSLAASDGGHLSVKRFALNELQLAPVLEGAAYPKLARIEVRGVAADLPDSKTSESSRMKFSVENASATFDNFLGSTPTKISGRVDNFVVDLSARGETQTTAHFLALGYRELALSGLAAGEWREKTSEAALEPVAIDAKDMGVAHLSALFGNVSSAAFSSSPLISRAAMLTTSIKSIDLTLEGDGLVDRVLALEAKEQKTSVDKARADYAKAAATAITALGGGGANANRIADAVSAYIEKPKRLHLRFAAPKGVNAIDVLARKPSEILESLEVEASADR
;
A
#
# COMPACT_ATOMS: atom_id res chain seq x y z
N MET A 1 -41.20 14.15 45.48
CA MET A 1 -41.94 15.41 45.69
C MET A 1 -41.90 16.20 44.41
N ARG A 2 -43.03 16.32 43.74
CA ARG A 2 -43.28 17.36 42.72
C ARG A 2 -43.80 18.61 43.48
N PRO A 3 -43.63 19.82 42.90
CA PRO A 3 -44.82 20.37 42.25
C PRO A 3 -44.57 21.06 40.90
N LEU A 4 -45.63 20.99 40.11
CA LEU A 4 -46.11 21.75 38.98
C LEU A 4 -46.08 23.27 39.17
N TYR A 5 -45.88 24.07 38.09
CA TYR A 5 -46.72 25.24 37.78
C TYR A 5 -46.68 25.60 36.28
N HIS A 6 -47.89 25.80 35.73
CA HIS A 6 -48.41 26.45 34.53
C HIS A 6 -47.58 27.66 34.04
N GLY A 7 -47.34 27.99 32.76
CA GLY A 7 -48.36 28.21 31.71
C GLY A 7 -48.52 29.68 31.48
N ALA A 8 -48.02 30.23 30.35
CA ALA A 8 -48.53 31.51 29.81
C ALA A 8 -48.19 31.64 28.29
N ALA A 9 -49.14 32.25 27.59
CA ALA A 9 -49.39 32.29 26.18
C ALA A 9 -48.43 33.16 25.34
N ALA A 10 -48.39 32.85 24.02
CA ALA A 10 -47.77 33.64 22.96
C ALA A 10 -48.63 34.84 22.52
N PRO A 11 -48.04 35.92 22.00
CA PRO A 11 -48.71 36.84 21.09
C PRO A 11 -48.15 36.83 19.66
N PRO A 12 -48.79 37.48 18.69
CA PRO A 12 -48.94 37.00 17.34
C PRO A 12 -47.92 37.56 16.33
N ARG A 13 -47.88 36.87 15.18
CA ARG A 13 -47.11 37.19 13.96
C ARG A 13 -47.43 38.56 13.37
N ALA A 14 -46.39 39.32 12.99
CA ALA A 14 -46.44 40.38 12.01
C ALA A 14 -45.76 39.97 10.71
N ALA A 15 -46.42 40.25 9.57
CA ALA A 15 -46.03 39.89 8.21
C ALA A 15 -44.88 40.77 7.66
N PRO A 16 -44.15 40.31 6.65
CA PRO A 16 -42.96 40.98 6.14
C PRO A 16 -43.29 42.03 5.09
N ARG A 17 -42.55 43.14 5.13
CA ARG A 17 -42.47 44.14 4.06
C ARG A 17 -41.43 43.71 3.04
N GLU A 18 -41.84 43.69 1.78
CA GLU A 18 -41.01 43.54 0.60
C GLU A 18 -40.13 44.80 0.39
N THR A 19 -38.89 44.61 -0.01
CA THR A 19 -38.08 45.59 -0.77
C THR A 19 -37.12 44.84 -1.74
N PRO A 20 -36.72 45.44 -2.87
CA PRO A 20 -36.58 44.74 -4.15
C PRO A 20 -35.14 44.44 -4.60
N ALA A 21 -35.05 43.45 -5.49
CA ALA A 21 -34.08 43.25 -6.57
C ALA A 21 -32.57 43.35 -6.25
N ALA A 22 -31.95 42.21 -5.96
CA ALA A 22 -30.55 41.96 -6.25
C ALA A 22 -30.48 40.85 -7.30
N THR A 23 -29.90 41.17 -8.43
CA THR A 23 -29.76 40.42 -9.67
C THR A 23 -29.06 39.07 -9.44
N LYS A 24 -29.76 37.97 -9.76
CA LYS A 24 -29.26 36.61 -9.74
C LYS A 24 -28.31 36.39 -10.94
N LEU A 25 -27.01 36.33 -10.70
CA LEU A 25 -26.09 35.58 -11.55
C LEU A 25 -26.06 34.11 -11.04
N ARG A 26 -26.97 33.29 -11.52
CA ARG A 26 -26.88 31.84 -11.42
C ARG A 26 -26.00 31.34 -12.57
N ALA A 27 -24.75 31.04 -12.27
CA ALA A 27 -23.95 30.16 -13.10
C ALA A 27 -24.59 28.78 -13.08
N SER A 28 -25.14 28.35 -14.20
CA SER A 28 -25.66 27.01 -14.46
C SER A 28 -24.50 26.03 -14.61
N LEU A 29 -24.11 25.37 -13.54
CA LEU A 29 -23.30 24.16 -13.59
C LEU A 29 -24.22 22.96 -13.92
N PRO A 30 -23.88 22.12 -14.91
CA PRO A 30 -24.70 20.97 -15.29
C PRO A 30 -24.68 19.92 -14.18
N ARG A 31 -25.88 19.60 -13.68
CA ARG A 31 -26.15 18.52 -12.73
C ARG A 31 -26.08 17.13 -13.41
N LYS A 32 -24.93 16.76 -13.99
CA LYS A 32 -24.69 15.40 -14.53
C LYS A 32 -23.24 14.97 -14.30
N ALA A 33 -22.81 14.89 -13.06
CA ALA A 33 -21.58 14.16 -12.70
C ALA A 33 -21.57 13.85 -11.20
N ARG A 34 -22.54 13.08 -10.73
CA ARG A 34 -22.48 12.37 -9.45
C ARG A 34 -23.08 10.97 -9.63
N ARG A 35 -22.46 10.17 -10.48
CA ARG A 35 -22.27 8.75 -10.28
C ARG A 35 -20.76 8.55 -10.26
N ALA A 36 -20.14 8.94 -9.15
CA ALA A 36 -18.85 8.40 -8.79
C ALA A 36 -19.06 6.89 -8.68
N SER A 37 -18.40 6.18 -9.58
CA SER A 37 -18.24 4.74 -9.54
C SER A 37 -17.90 4.32 -8.11
N SER A 38 -18.74 3.47 -7.55
CA SER A 38 -18.40 2.65 -6.39
C SER A 38 -17.02 2.05 -6.62
N PRO A 39 -16.14 2.01 -5.62
CA PRO A 39 -14.88 1.29 -5.76
C PRO A 39 -15.19 -0.16 -6.14
N PRO A 40 -14.34 -0.82 -6.95
CA PRO A 40 -14.57 -2.20 -7.37
C PRO A 40 -14.73 -3.06 -6.12
N SER A 41 -15.93 -3.57 -5.95
CA SER A 41 -16.33 -4.41 -4.85
C SER A 41 -15.55 -5.71 -4.88
N SER A 42 -15.03 -6.10 -3.72
CA SER A 42 -14.80 -7.48 -3.28
C SER A 42 -13.66 -8.33 -3.87
N SER A 43 -13.15 -8.14 -5.09
CA SER A 43 -12.15 -9.07 -5.64
C SER A 43 -10.73 -8.87 -5.07
N GLN A 44 -10.30 -7.64 -4.79
CA GLN A 44 -8.97 -7.39 -4.20
C GLN A 44 -8.88 -7.77 -2.71
N GLY A 45 -9.94 -7.53 -1.94
CA GLY A 45 -10.03 -7.99 -0.55
C GLY A 45 -10.07 -9.52 -0.43
N PHE A 46 -10.62 -10.19 -1.44
CA PHE A 46 -10.76 -11.63 -1.50
C PHE A 46 -9.42 -12.35 -1.78
N LEU A 47 -8.58 -11.84 -2.70
CA LEU A 47 -7.26 -12.38 -2.97
C LEU A 47 -6.29 -12.22 -1.78
N MET A 48 -6.31 -11.07 -1.11
CA MET A 48 -5.46 -10.81 0.07
C MET A 48 -5.91 -11.65 1.29
N ARG A 49 -7.21 -11.87 1.47
CA ARG A 49 -7.79 -12.72 2.52
C ARG A 49 -7.39 -14.19 2.37
N ARG A 50 -7.33 -14.70 1.12
CA ARG A 50 -7.01 -16.11 0.86
C ARG A 50 -5.52 -16.41 0.80
N SER A 51 -4.68 -15.46 0.41
CA SER A 51 -3.23 -15.66 0.49
C SER A 51 -2.76 -15.90 1.92
N LEU A 52 -3.39 -15.26 2.92
CA LEU A 52 -3.16 -15.55 4.34
C LEU A 52 -3.77 -16.90 4.78
N ALA A 53 -4.97 -17.23 4.30
CA ALA A 53 -5.61 -18.52 4.61
C ALA A 53 -4.94 -19.69 3.89
N ILE A 54 -4.52 -19.52 2.64
CA ILE A 54 -3.81 -20.55 1.86
C ILE A 54 -2.43 -20.83 2.50
N GLY A 55 -1.68 -19.80 2.93
CA GLY A 55 -0.41 -19.99 3.65
C GLY A 55 -0.58 -20.78 4.96
N VAL A 56 -1.61 -20.50 5.73
CA VAL A 56 -1.92 -21.20 6.99
C VAL A 56 -2.56 -22.57 6.74
N VAL A 57 -3.45 -22.69 5.75
CA VAL A 57 -4.15 -23.96 5.42
C VAL A 57 -3.20 -24.90 4.67
N THR A 58 -2.33 -24.44 3.78
CA THR A 58 -1.32 -25.29 3.13
C THR A 58 -0.32 -25.83 4.15
N SER A 59 0.09 -25.01 5.13
CA SER A 59 0.94 -25.48 6.24
C SER A 59 0.22 -26.43 7.18
N LEU A 60 -1.09 -26.27 7.41
CA LEU A 60 -1.93 -27.20 8.18
C LEU A 60 -2.26 -28.48 7.41
N SER A 61 -2.34 -28.42 6.09
CA SER A 61 -2.57 -29.58 5.22
C SER A 61 -1.35 -30.49 5.06
N LEU A 62 -0.15 -29.99 5.39
CA LEU A 62 1.09 -30.77 5.47
C LEU A 62 1.11 -31.76 6.66
N MET A 63 0.08 -31.83 7.50
CA MET A 63 -0.06 -32.85 8.56
C MET A 63 -0.39 -34.25 8.00
N SER A 64 0.21 -34.67 6.92
CA SER A 64 -0.11 -35.95 6.33
C SER A 64 1.13 -36.70 5.83
N PHE A 65 1.11 -37.95 5.97
CA PHE A 65 2.17 -38.94 6.10
C PHE A 65 2.60 -39.65 4.77
N ALA A 66 3.78 -40.18 4.64
CA ALA A 66 4.50 -40.47 3.40
C ALA A 66 5.08 -41.86 3.12
N ALA A 67 5.44 -42.31 1.91
CA ALA A 67 5.90 -43.65 1.48
C ALA A 67 7.40 -43.84 1.12
N PRO A 68 7.94 -45.08 1.04
CA PRO A 68 9.30 -45.48 1.38
C PRO A 68 10.37 -45.63 0.27
N SER A 69 11.65 -45.74 0.73
CA SER A 69 12.72 -46.49 0.03
C SER A 69 13.27 -47.61 0.92
N PRO A 70 13.63 -48.76 0.40
CA PRO A 70 13.95 -49.93 1.22
C PRO A 70 15.33 -49.83 1.85
N GLY A 71 15.35 -49.82 3.19
CA GLY A 71 16.50 -50.17 4.01
C GLY A 71 16.21 -51.47 4.70
N ALA A 72 17.13 -52.41 4.57
CA ALA A 72 16.98 -53.79 5.02
C ALA A 72 16.68 -53.90 6.54
N GLY A 73 15.62 -54.60 6.93
CA GLY A 73 15.54 -55.27 8.21
C GLY A 73 14.18 -55.39 8.87
N GLU A 74 13.33 -54.37 8.92
CA GLU A 74 12.01 -54.46 9.56
C GLU A 74 10.89 -54.24 8.55
N LYS A 75 9.84 -55.09 8.62
CA LYS A 75 8.62 -54.84 7.84
C LYS A 75 7.98 -53.53 8.27
N PRO A 76 7.61 -52.65 7.33
CA PRO A 76 6.89 -51.43 7.69
C PRO A 76 5.58 -51.72 8.39
N LEU A 77 5.25 -50.93 9.39
CA LEU A 77 3.92 -50.94 10.01
C LEU A 77 2.96 -50.24 9.04
N THR A 78 1.77 -50.78 8.84
CA THR A 78 0.74 -50.21 7.98
C THR A 78 -0.51 -49.85 8.73
N LEU A 79 -1.12 -48.72 8.40
CA LEU A 79 -2.43 -48.30 8.84
C LEU A 79 -3.27 -47.98 7.60
N ASP A 80 -4.48 -48.56 7.54
CA ASP A 80 -5.36 -48.44 6.38
C ASP A 80 -6.66 -47.74 6.73
N ASN A 81 -7.21 -47.00 5.75
CA ASN A 81 -8.52 -46.37 5.80
C ASN A 81 -8.71 -45.41 7.00
N LEU A 82 -7.71 -44.60 7.31
CA LEU A 82 -7.80 -43.60 8.36
C LEU A 82 -8.72 -42.46 7.94
N VAL A 83 -9.62 -42.09 8.85
CA VAL A 83 -10.47 -40.92 8.74
C VAL A 83 -10.24 -40.06 9.98
N ILE A 84 -9.74 -38.85 9.76
CA ILE A 84 -9.41 -37.90 10.84
C ILE A 84 -10.24 -36.65 10.64
N THR A 85 -11.04 -36.26 11.64
CA THR A 85 -11.80 -35.01 11.59
C THR A 85 -11.20 -34.01 12.54
N LEU A 86 -10.82 -32.85 12.02
CA LEU A 86 -10.25 -31.72 12.76
C LEU A 86 -11.09 -30.47 12.48
N GLY A 87 -11.91 -30.07 13.42
CA GLY A 87 -12.87 -28.98 13.23
C GLY A 87 -13.88 -29.30 12.11
N ALA A 88 -13.98 -28.43 11.12
CA ALA A 88 -14.86 -28.61 9.95
C ALA A 88 -14.25 -29.47 8.83
N THR A 89 -12.97 -29.85 8.94
CA THR A 89 -12.24 -30.56 7.88
C THR A 89 -12.11 -32.04 8.20
N THR A 90 -12.47 -32.89 7.23
CA THR A 90 -12.30 -34.33 7.31
C THR A 90 -11.19 -34.78 6.34
N TYR A 91 -10.18 -35.43 6.88
CA TYR A 91 -9.07 -36.02 6.12
C TYR A 91 -9.33 -37.52 5.94
N ARG A 92 -9.11 -38.01 4.73
CA ARG A 92 -9.21 -39.43 4.38
C ARG A 92 -7.87 -39.90 3.85
N ILE A 93 -7.28 -40.88 4.53
CA ILE A 93 -5.96 -41.43 4.24
C ILE A 93 -6.15 -42.94 3.99
N PRO A 94 -6.13 -43.37 2.72
CA PRO A 94 -6.36 -44.78 2.39
C PRO A 94 -5.28 -45.70 2.96
N HIS A 95 -4.02 -45.23 2.99
CA HIS A 95 -2.89 -46.08 3.38
C HIS A 95 -1.75 -45.25 3.95
N ILE A 96 -1.16 -45.72 5.04
CA ILE A 96 0.06 -45.18 5.65
C ILE A 96 1.04 -46.32 5.89
N GLU A 97 2.32 -46.13 5.54
CA GLU A 97 3.42 -47.01 5.89
C GLU A 97 4.36 -46.29 6.88
N ILE A 98 4.82 -46.97 7.91
CA ILE A 98 5.68 -46.40 8.97
C ILE A 98 6.87 -47.35 9.16
N GLU A 99 8.09 -46.83 8.96
CA GLU A 99 9.32 -47.58 9.14
C GLU A 99 10.08 -47.06 10.38
N GLY A 100 10.63 -47.99 11.16
CA GLY A 100 11.45 -47.68 12.31
C GLY A 100 10.66 -46.88 13.37
N ALA A 101 9.39 -47.20 13.59
CA ALA A 101 8.57 -46.60 14.60
C ALA A 101 9.03 -46.95 16.01
N SER A 102 9.06 -45.96 16.90
CA SER A 102 9.36 -46.18 18.31
C SER A 102 8.17 -46.74 19.13
N LEU A 103 6.97 -46.69 18.55
CA LEU A 103 5.73 -47.14 19.17
C LEU A 103 5.15 -48.36 18.42
N PRO A 104 4.52 -49.31 19.12
CA PRO A 104 3.83 -50.44 18.48
C PRO A 104 2.60 -49.95 17.68
N LEU A 105 2.15 -50.74 16.69
CA LEU A 105 1.04 -50.42 15.81
C LEU A 105 -0.24 -50.07 16.54
N THR A 106 -0.54 -50.76 17.63
CA THR A 106 -1.71 -50.54 18.48
C THR A 106 -1.72 -49.13 19.11
N GLU A 107 -0.56 -48.66 19.55
CA GLU A 107 -0.43 -47.29 20.07
C GLU A 107 -0.45 -46.25 18.97
N LEU A 108 0.26 -46.51 17.87
CA LEU A 108 0.24 -45.62 16.68
C LEU A 108 -1.18 -45.42 16.16
N ALA A 109 -1.99 -46.46 16.03
CA ALA A 109 -3.37 -46.36 15.62
C ALA A 109 -4.20 -45.45 16.56
N THR A 110 -3.95 -45.48 17.85
CA THR A 110 -4.66 -44.60 18.82
C THR A 110 -4.25 -43.11 18.69
N LEU A 111 -3.03 -42.83 18.23
CA LEU A 111 -2.57 -41.45 18.05
C LEU A 111 -3.35 -40.70 16.95
N PHE A 112 -3.86 -41.44 15.97
CA PHE A 112 -4.62 -40.88 14.84
C PHE A 112 -6.14 -40.93 15.04
N LEU A 113 -6.65 -41.60 16.09
CA LEU A 113 -8.08 -41.65 16.35
C LEU A 113 -8.62 -40.29 16.82
N SER A 114 -9.82 -39.96 16.33
CA SER A 114 -10.58 -38.81 16.83
C SER A 114 -10.93 -39.06 18.30
N GLY A 115 -10.58 -38.14 19.18
CA GLY A 115 -10.88 -38.23 20.60
C GLY A 115 -10.48 -36.97 21.37
N ASP A 116 -11.01 -36.79 22.56
CA ASP A 116 -10.88 -35.61 23.42
C ASP A 116 -9.45 -35.36 23.95
N GLY A 117 -8.45 -36.06 23.46
CA GLY A 117 -7.07 -35.91 23.88
C GLY A 117 -6.33 -34.79 23.13
N ASN A 118 -5.34 -34.21 23.81
CA ASN A 118 -4.42 -33.23 23.26
C ASN A 118 -3.68 -33.80 22.03
N VAL A 119 -4.14 -33.48 20.83
CA VAL A 119 -3.58 -33.94 19.54
C VAL A 119 -2.09 -33.60 19.43
N ALA A 120 -1.69 -32.40 19.86
CA ALA A 120 -0.29 -31.99 19.87
C ALA A 120 0.57 -32.91 20.75
N ALA A 121 0.11 -33.27 21.97
CA ALA A 121 0.81 -34.18 22.84
C ALA A 121 0.89 -35.63 22.26
N ARG A 122 -0.14 -36.06 21.53
CA ARG A 122 -0.13 -37.34 20.83
C ARG A 122 0.89 -37.34 19.70
N LEU A 123 0.90 -36.30 18.86
CA LEU A 123 1.86 -36.15 17.76
C LEU A 123 3.31 -36.06 18.28
N ALA A 124 3.54 -35.37 19.41
CA ALA A 124 4.87 -35.30 20.03
C ALA A 124 5.43 -36.67 20.48
N ARG A 125 4.60 -37.73 20.55
CA ARG A 125 5.07 -39.10 20.84
C ARG A 125 5.56 -39.87 19.62
N ILE A 126 5.30 -39.36 18.40
CA ILE A 126 5.65 -40.04 17.15
C ILE A 126 7.14 -39.88 16.89
N SER A 127 7.84 -41.02 16.83
CA SER A 127 9.20 -41.07 16.28
C SER A 127 9.28 -42.24 15.29
N ALA A 128 9.80 -41.98 14.11
CA ALA A 128 9.93 -42.95 13.02
C ALA A 128 11.06 -42.52 12.10
N ARG A 129 11.77 -43.51 11.53
CA ARG A 129 12.75 -43.20 10.49
C ARG A 129 12.07 -42.60 9.27
N ARG A 130 10.86 -43.10 8.97
CA ARG A 130 10.12 -42.70 7.78
C ARG A 130 8.64 -43.01 7.94
N ILE A 131 7.79 -42.07 7.48
CA ILE A 131 6.35 -42.23 7.43
C ILE A 131 5.88 -41.89 6.02
N ALA A 132 4.95 -42.66 5.46
CA ALA A 132 4.53 -42.63 4.10
C ALA A 132 3.03 -42.58 3.87
N VAL A 133 2.53 -41.63 3.05
CA VAL A 133 1.15 -41.57 2.57
C VAL A 133 1.11 -41.38 1.05
N PRO A 134 0.83 -42.43 0.29
CA PRO A 134 0.75 -42.34 -1.16
C PRO A 134 -0.27 -41.33 -1.67
N SER A 135 -1.38 -41.20 -0.97
CA SER A 135 -2.39 -40.17 -1.24
C SER A 135 -3.19 -39.84 -0.01
N MET A 136 -3.66 -38.61 0.07
CA MET A 136 -4.61 -38.13 1.06
C MET A 136 -5.61 -37.18 0.41
N SER A 137 -6.85 -37.20 0.85
CA SER A 137 -7.83 -36.18 0.50
C SER A 137 -8.36 -35.48 1.74
N SER A 138 -8.73 -34.23 1.60
CA SER A 138 -9.47 -33.49 2.61
C SER A 138 -10.76 -32.89 2.04
N GLU A 139 -11.78 -32.83 2.85
CA GLU A 139 -13.01 -32.10 2.57
C GLU A 139 -13.35 -31.19 3.76
N SER A 140 -13.51 -29.91 3.49
CA SER A 140 -14.01 -28.92 4.44
C SER A 140 -15.29 -28.31 3.91
N ARG A 141 -16.25 -28.08 4.77
CA ARG A 141 -17.52 -27.47 4.41
C ARG A 141 -17.88 -26.39 5.42
N ASN A 142 -18.11 -25.18 4.89
CA ASN A 142 -18.63 -24.07 5.66
C ASN A 142 -19.89 -23.48 4.98
N GLU A 143 -20.44 -22.40 5.53
CA GLU A 143 -21.67 -21.77 5.02
C GLU A 143 -21.51 -21.22 3.59
N SER A 144 -20.29 -20.87 3.19
CA SER A 144 -19.99 -20.15 1.94
C SER A 144 -19.34 -21.03 0.88
N ASN A 145 -18.61 -22.08 1.28
CA ASN A 145 -17.79 -22.87 0.37
C ASN A 145 -17.75 -24.36 0.74
N ILE A 146 -17.49 -25.17 -0.28
CA ILE A 146 -17.05 -26.56 -0.15
C ILE A 146 -15.64 -26.64 -0.72
N GLU A 147 -14.67 -27.04 0.10
CA GLU A 147 -13.26 -27.15 -0.26
C GLU A 147 -12.86 -28.62 -0.28
N ARG A 148 -12.27 -29.08 -1.37
CA ARG A 148 -11.75 -30.44 -1.52
C ARG A 148 -10.33 -30.38 -2.01
N ALA A 149 -9.40 -31.00 -1.25
CA ALA A 149 -8.03 -31.09 -1.66
C ALA A 149 -7.54 -32.55 -1.77
N VAL A 150 -6.60 -32.76 -2.68
CA VAL A 150 -5.90 -34.04 -2.87
C VAL A 150 -4.41 -33.78 -2.81
N TYR A 151 -3.71 -34.53 -1.95
CA TYR A 151 -2.26 -34.51 -1.75
C TYR A 151 -1.66 -35.81 -2.26
N ARG A 152 -0.50 -35.73 -2.94
CA ARG A 152 0.12 -36.88 -3.58
C ARG A 152 1.49 -37.14 -3.00
N LYS A 153 1.75 -38.39 -2.66
CA LYS A 153 3.06 -38.93 -2.21
C LYS A 153 3.75 -38.04 -1.15
N LEU A 154 3.15 -37.91 0.00
CA LEU A 154 3.76 -37.18 1.10
C LEU A 154 4.79 -38.03 1.84
N LEU A 155 5.97 -37.50 2.20
CA LEU A 155 7.12 -38.15 2.80
C LEU A 155 7.68 -37.39 3.98
N PHE A 156 7.70 -38.02 5.17
CA PHE A 156 8.36 -37.49 6.36
C PHE A 156 9.55 -38.37 6.72
N GLU A 157 10.72 -37.81 6.76
CA GLU A 157 11.96 -38.49 7.03
C GLU A 157 12.52 -38.02 8.38
N ASN A 158 13.05 -38.99 9.13
CA ASN A 158 13.67 -38.76 10.44
C ASN A 158 12.75 -37.97 11.41
N VAL A 159 11.59 -38.53 11.68
CA VAL A 159 10.66 -37.97 12.64
C VAL A 159 11.12 -38.31 14.06
N VAL A 160 11.33 -37.27 14.89
CA VAL A 160 11.72 -37.41 16.27
C VAL A 160 10.79 -36.55 17.13
N SER A 161 10.06 -37.20 18.06
CA SER A 161 9.12 -36.51 18.96
C SER A 161 8.16 -35.55 18.22
N GLY A 162 7.61 -35.98 17.07
CA GLY A 162 6.69 -35.21 16.26
C GLY A 162 7.33 -34.15 15.35
N ARG A 163 8.66 -34.04 15.32
CA ARG A 163 9.39 -33.15 14.41
C ARG A 163 10.04 -33.94 13.29
N ALA A 164 9.67 -33.66 12.05
CA ALA A 164 10.26 -34.24 10.85
C ALA A 164 11.46 -33.40 10.38
N ALA A 165 12.61 -34.06 10.14
CA ALA A 165 13.77 -33.38 9.58
C ALA A 165 13.50 -32.90 8.16
N ILE A 166 12.84 -33.72 7.34
CA ILE A 166 12.45 -33.42 5.97
C ILE A 166 11.02 -33.90 5.73
N VAL A 167 10.24 -33.08 5.02
CA VAL A 167 8.92 -33.41 4.47
C VAL A 167 8.96 -33.17 2.98
N ARG A 168 8.49 -34.13 2.16
CA ARG A 168 8.39 -34.01 0.71
C ARG A 168 6.96 -34.30 0.24
N GLY A 169 6.55 -33.71 -0.87
CA GLY A 169 5.28 -34.00 -1.56
C GLY A 169 5.44 -33.85 -3.06
N ASP A 170 4.71 -34.67 -3.83
CA ASP A 170 4.67 -34.55 -5.30
C ASP A 170 3.61 -33.55 -5.79
N GLY A 171 3.13 -32.70 -4.86
CA GLY A 171 2.12 -31.68 -5.13
C GLY A 171 0.69 -32.14 -4.89
N GLY A 172 -0.24 -31.38 -5.41
CA GLY A 172 -1.67 -31.65 -5.21
C GLY A 172 -2.56 -30.65 -5.95
N GLU A 173 -3.84 -30.76 -5.63
CA GLU A 173 -4.87 -29.89 -6.17
C GLU A 173 -5.95 -29.62 -5.12
N GLU A 174 -6.55 -28.44 -5.17
CA GLU A 174 -7.68 -28.04 -4.36
C GLU A 174 -8.77 -27.44 -5.24
N THR A 175 -9.99 -27.83 -5.01
CA THR A 175 -11.18 -27.25 -5.64
C THR A 175 -12.03 -26.59 -4.57
N ILE A 176 -12.38 -25.33 -4.80
CA ILE A 176 -13.21 -24.53 -3.92
C ILE A 176 -14.47 -24.16 -4.69
N GLU A 177 -15.58 -24.73 -4.26
CA GLU A 177 -16.91 -24.47 -4.82
C GLU A 177 -17.66 -23.48 -3.94
N SER A 178 -18.00 -22.30 -4.47
CA SER A 178 -18.78 -21.33 -3.72
C SER A 178 -20.26 -21.70 -3.75
N THR A 179 -20.93 -21.62 -2.60
CA THR A 179 -22.40 -21.82 -2.50
C THR A 179 -23.20 -20.75 -3.26
N LYS A 180 -22.58 -19.63 -3.64
CA LYS A 180 -23.16 -18.57 -4.48
C LYS A 180 -22.87 -18.74 -5.97
N GLY A 181 -22.22 -19.82 -6.37
CA GLY A 181 -21.72 -20.08 -7.71
C GLY A 181 -20.27 -19.59 -7.91
N GLY A 182 -19.57 -20.26 -8.81
CA GLY A 182 -18.16 -20.05 -9.10
C GLY A 182 -17.29 -21.15 -8.51
N VAL A 183 -16.27 -21.53 -9.29
CA VAL A 183 -15.29 -22.56 -8.93
C VAL A 183 -13.90 -21.96 -9.03
N GLN A 184 -13.08 -22.22 -8.02
CA GLN A 184 -11.66 -21.95 -8.04
C GLN A 184 -10.90 -23.28 -7.94
N ARG A 185 -9.84 -23.40 -8.73
CA ARG A 185 -8.94 -24.54 -8.68
C ARG A 185 -7.53 -24.06 -8.39
N VAL A 186 -6.89 -24.69 -7.41
CA VAL A 186 -5.49 -24.42 -7.04
C VAL A 186 -4.71 -25.70 -7.29
N PHE A 187 -3.62 -25.60 -8.01
CA PHE A 187 -2.66 -26.68 -8.24
C PHE A 187 -1.32 -26.25 -7.67
N TRP A 188 -0.62 -27.17 -7.01
CA TRP A 188 0.76 -26.93 -6.58
C TRP A 188 1.65 -28.11 -6.96
N GLY A 189 2.89 -27.78 -7.32
CA GLY A 189 3.92 -28.72 -7.71
C GLY A 189 4.59 -29.42 -6.53
N ALA A 190 5.70 -30.07 -6.80
CA ALA A 190 6.47 -30.74 -5.79
C ALA A 190 6.92 -29.77 -4.69
N SER A 191 6.98 -30.26 -3.46
CA SER A 191 7.38 -29.46 -2.30
C SER A 191 8.39 -30.20 -1.43
N VAL A 192 9.27 -29.43 -0.79
CA VAL A 192 10.22 -29.90 0.23
C VAL A 192 10.22 -28.93 1.39
N ALA A 193 9.96 -29.42 2.59
CA ALA A 193 10.09 -28.66 3.82
C ALA A 193 11.08 -29.30 4.79
N LYS A 194 11.86 -28.48 5.51
CA LYS A 194 12.84 -28.90 6.50
C LYS A 194 12.45 -28.46 7.90
N GLY A 195 12.75 -29.28 8.90
CA GLY A 195 12.57 -28.96 10.30
C GLY A 195 11.11 -28.73 10.69
N VAL A 196 10.16 -29.49 10.15
CA VAL A 196 8.72 -29.34 10.36
C VAL A 196 8.31 -29.92 11.71
N ASP A 197 7.75 -29.08 12.59
CA ASP A 197 7.24 -29.49 13.90
C ASP A 197 5.72 -29.72 13.87
N LEU A 198 5.31 -30.96 13.66
CA LEU A 198 3.90 -31.38 13.56
C LEU A 198 3.12 -31.15 14.85
N ALA A 199 3.80 -31.32 16.02
CA ALA A 199 3.17 -31.14 17.33
C ALA A 199 2.86 -29.65 17.60
N GLU A 200 3.79 -28.75 17.25
CA GLU A 200 3.56 -27.31 17.39
C GLU A 200 2.52 -26.82 16.38
N PHE A 201 2.50 -27.33 15.16
CA PHE A 201 1.43 -27.05 14.20
C PHE A 201 0.05 -27.45 14.74
N ALA A 202 -0.07 -28.65 15.29
CA ALA A 202 -1.33 -29.09 15.89
C ALA A 202 -1.73 -28.21 17.08
N ARG A 203 -0.77 -27.80 17.91
CA ARG A 203 -1.04 -26.90 19.02
C ARG A 203 -1.54 -25.54 18.55
N LEU A 204 -0.91 -24.97 17.55
CA LEU A 204 -1.31 -23.71 16.93
C LEU A 204 -2.73 -23.77 16.35
N ALA A 205 -3.06 -24.87 15.66
CA ALA A 205 -4.34 -25.01 14.98
C ALA A 205 -5.51 -25.31 15.94
N LEU A 206 -5.27 -26.13 16.98
CA LEU A 206 -6.32 -26.74 17.78
C LEU A 206 -6.37 -26.24 19.23
N SER A 207 -5.33 -25.55 19.70
CA SER A 207 -5.27 -25.06 21.08
C SER A 207 -5.37 -23.54 21.12
N THR A 208 -5.84 -23.02 22.25
CA THR A 208 -5.77 -21.59 22.56
C THR A 208 -4.70 -21.34 23.61
N ARG A 209 -4.11 -20.15 23.60
CA ARG A 209 -3.20 -19.70 24.64
C ARG A 209 -3.92 -18.84 25.67
N SER A 210 -3.52 -18.97 26.93
CA SER A 210 -3.98 -18.11 28.03
C SER A 210 -3.07 -16.89 28.21
N GLU A 211 -1.77 -17.03 27.90
CA GLU A 211 -0.77 -15.99 28.08
C GLU A 211 -0.60 -15.16 26.81
N ALA A 212 -0.80 -13.85 26.90
CA ALA A 212 -0.67 -12.94 25.76
C ALA A 212 0.73 -13.00 25.12
N ASN A 213 1.79 -13.12 25.92
CA ASN A 213 3.18 -13.08 25.50
C ASN A 213 3.86 -14.46 25.43
N ALA A 214 3.09 -15.53 25.19
CA ALA A 214 3.68 -16.86 25.00
C ALA A 214 4.76 -16.80 23.88
N PRO A 215 5.93 -17.45 24.07
CA PRO A 215 7.02 -17.38 23.09
C PRO A 215 6.64 -18.07 21.78
N LEU A 216 7.12 -17.50 20.67
CA LEU A 216 7.03 -18.12 19.35
C LEU A 216 7.99 -19.30 19.27
N LYS A 217 7.52 -20.43 18.74
CA LYS A 217 8.32 -21.65 18.57
C LYS A 217 8.57 -21.91 17.08
N PRO A 218 9.70 -22.56 16.73
CA PRO A 218 9.95 -22.96 15.35
C PRO A 218 8.86 -23.92 14.84
N LEU A 219 8.35 -23.66 13.64
CA LEU A 219 7.38 -24.49 12.94
C LEU A 219 7.99 -25.15 11.69
N ILE A 220 8.70 -24.34 10.89
CA ILE A 220 9.37 -24.76 9.66
C ILE A 220 10.69 -24.00 9.58
N GLU A 221 11.78 -24.68 9.25
CA GLU A 221 13.07 -24.05 8.98
C GLU A 221 13.14 -23.49 7.55
N GLU A 222 12.76 -24.29 6.57
CA GLU A 222 12.70 -23.92 5.15
C GLU A 222 11.60 -24.72 4.46
N GLU A 223 10.85 -24.07 3.57
CA GLU A 223 9.90 -24.72 2.67
C GLU A 223 10.12 -24.21 1.25
N LEU A 224 10.13 -25.14 0.29
CA LEU A 224 10.19 -24.87 -1.14
C LEU A 224 9.00 -25.54 -1.81
N VAL A 225 8.29 -24.80 -2.65
CA VAL A 225 7.24 -25.33 -3.55
C VAL A 225 7.64 -24.95 -4.97
N ASP A 226 7.70 -25.91 -5.89
CA ASP A 226 8.25 -25.67 -7.23
C ASP A 226 7.41 -24.73 -8.07
N SER A 227 6.08 -24.83 -7.97
CA SER A 227 5.16 -23.98 -8.72
C SER A 227 3.76 -24.01 -8.12
N SER A 228 2.95 -23.01 -8.43
CA SER A 228 1.52 -23.06 -8.18
C SER A 228 0.71 -22.44 -9.32
N ARG A 229 -0.57 -22.81 -9.42
CA ARG A 229 -1.52 -22.28 -10.38
C ARG A 229 -2.89 -22.15 -9.74
N LEU A 230 -3.46 -20.97 -9.78
CA LEU A 230 -4.83 -20.66 -9.38
C LEU A 230 -5.65 -20.34 -10.64
N GLU A 231 -6.78 -20.99 -10.79
CA GLU A 231 -7.80 -20.68 -11.81
C GLU A 231 -9.06 -20.22 -11.11
N ASP A 232 -9.51 -19.00 -11.39
CA ASP A 232 -10.79 -18.46 -10.92
C ASP A 232 -11.74 -18.28 -12.11
N GLU A 233 -12.70 -19.19 -12.24
CA GLU A 233 -13.66 -19.15 -13.33
C GLU A 233 -14.56 -17.90 -13.26
N SER A 234 -14.89 -17.45 -12.06
CA SER A 234 -15.79 -16.30 -11.85
C SER A 234 -15.13 -14.97 -12.24
N ALA A 235 -13.85 -14.84 -11.97
CA ALA A 235 -13.05 -13.65 -12.31
C ALA A 235 -12.38 -13.76 -13.70
N ASN A 236 -12.51 -14.89 -14.41
CA ASN A 236 -11.75 -15.18 -15.61
C ASN A 236 -10.24 -14.90 -15.41
N LEU A 237 -9.69 -15.32 -14.28
CA LEU A 237 -8.32 -15.07 -13.86
C LEU A 237 -7.56 -16.38 -13.75
N VAL A 238 -6.37 -16.40 -14.33
CA VAL A 238 -5.36 -17.45 -14.09
C VAL A 238 -4.14 -16.78 -13.49
N LEU A 239 -3.74 -17.26 -12.32
CA LEU A 239 -2.51 -16.84 -11.64
C LEU A 239 -1.58 -18.04 -11.58
N THR A 240 -0.36 -17.90 -12.09
CA THR A 240 0.71 -18.90 -11.96
C THR A 240 1.87 -18.31 -11.21
N THR A 241 2.56 -19.13 -10.42
CA THR A 241 3.83 -18.77 -9.81
C THR A 241 4.88 -19.81 -10.15
N GLY A 242 6.12 -19.40 -10.23
CA GLY A 242 7.26 -20.31 -10.17
C GLY A 242 7.50 -20.76 -8.74
N ARG A 243 8.78 -20.80 -8.35
CA ARG A 243 9.17 -21.26 -7.02
C ARG A 243 8.68 -20.35 -5.91
N LEU A 244 8.05 -20.94 -4.88
CA LEU A 244 7.80 -20.30 -3.59
C LEU A 244 8.82 -20.83 -2.58
N LYS A 245 9.51 -19.93 -1.89
CA LYS A 245 10.44 -20.24 -0.78
C LYS A 245 10.02 -19.53 0.48
N ILE A 246 9.91 -20.25 1.59
CA ILE A 246 9.60 -19.72 2.92
C ILE A 246 10.71 -20.15 3.87
N GLU A 247 11.21 -19.26 4.72
CA GLU A 247 12.28 -19.53 5.67
C GLU A 247 11.95 -19.04 7.08
N GLY A 248 12.34 -19.84 8.06
CA GLY A 248 12.33 -19.46 9.47
C GLY A 248 10.95 -19.18 10.05
N VAL A 249 9.96 -20.00 9.70
CA VAL A 249 8.59 -19.83 10.22
C VAL A 249 8.56 -20.20 11.69
N ARG A 250 8.06 -19.29 12.51
CA ARG A 250 7.79 -19.48 13.93
C ARG A 250 6.35 -19.10 14.23
N GLY A 251 5.75 -19.75 15.24
CA GLY A 251 4.39 -19.46 15.62
C GLY A 251 4.08 -19.81 17.06
N ARG A 252 2.91 -19.37 17.49
CA ARG A 252 2.31 -19.71 18.78
C ARG A 252 0.80 -19.87 18.63
N ALA A 253 0.16 -20.62 19.52
CA ALA A 253 -1.29 -20.76 19.54
C ALA A 253 -1.97 -19.38 19.62
N LEU A 254 -3.12 -19.23 18.96
CA LEU A 254 -3.92 -18.01 18.99
C LEU A 254 -4.71 -17.88 20.30
N GLN A 255 -5.18 -16.69 20.62
CA GLN A 255 -6.13 -16.50 21.73
C GLN A 255 -7.52 -17.05 21.37
N THR A 256 -7.95 -16.85 20.14
CA THR A 256 -9.17 -17.45 19.58
C THR A 256 -8.78 -18.64 18.70
N PRO A 257 -9.49 -19.79 18.75
CA PRO A 257 -9.20 -20.91 17.86
C PRO A 257 -9.24 -20.49 16.39
N ALA A 258 -8.25 -20.95 15.60
CA ALA A 258 -8.11 -20.56 14.19
C ALA A 258 -9.39 -20.78 13.37
N GLY A 259 -10.10 -21.89 13.56
CA GLY A 259 -11.36 -22.18 12.88
C GLY A 259 -12.45 -21.13 13.18
N LYS A 260 -12.58 -20.69 14.44
CA LYS A 260 -13.55 -19.64 14.79
C LYS A 260 -13.17 -18.28 14.20
N LEU A 261 -11.88 -17.98 14.13
CA LEU A 261 -11.40 -16.75 13.51
C LEU A 261 -11.75 -16.73 12.02
N ILE A 262 -11.53 -17.84 11.29
CA ILE A 262 -11.88 -17.98 9.88
C ILE A 262 -13.39 -17.79 9.67
N GLU A 263 -14.25 -18.47 10.46
CA GLU A 263 -15.71 -18.30 10.40
C GLU A 263 -16.14 -16.84 10.59
N ARG A 264 -15.51 -16.10 11.50
CA ARG A 264 -15.83 -14.69 11.73
C ARG A 264 -15.37 -13.83 10.57
N PHE A 265 -14.22 -14.13 9.97
CA PHE A 265 -13.75 -13.45 8.76
C PHE A 265 -14.69 -13.63 7.57
N GLU A 266 -15.23 -14.81 7.37
CA GLU A 266 -16.18 -15.08 6.30
C GLU A 266 -17.49 -14.30 6.46
N LYS A 267 -17.90 -14.04 7.70
CA LYS A 267 -19.09 -13.23 8.03
C LYS A 267 -18.86 -11.72 7.80
N LEU A 268 -17.61 -11.25 7.78
CA LEU A 268 -17.25 -9.84 7.53
C LEU A 268 -17.61 -9.34 6.12
N ASP A 269 -17.85 -10.21 5.15
CA ASP A 269 -18.24 -9.80 3.78
C ASP A 269 -19.57 -9.01 3.74
N ARG A 270 -20.29 -8.94 4.87
CA ARG A 270 -21.57 -8.23 5.03
C ARG A 270 -21.51 -7.00 5.96
N ALA A 271 -20.44 -6.85 6.75
CA ALA A 271 -20.23 -5.74 7.65
C ALA A 271 -18.92 -5.02 7.29
N LYS A 272 -18.83 -3.73 7.58
CA LYS A 272 -17.56 -3.02 7.43
C LYS A 272 -16.60 -3.50 8.53
N PRO A 273 -15.32 -3.77 8.22
CA PRO A 273 -14.34 -4.22 9.22
C PRO A 273 -14.24 -3.29 10.43
N GLU A 274 -14.44 -1.99 10.20
CA GLU A 274 -14.43 -0.96 11.25
C GLU A 274 -15.59 -1.08 12.26
N ASP A 275 -16.62 -1.86 11.95
CA ASP A 275 -17.79 -2.06 12.81
C ASP A 275 -17.58 -3.17 13.85
N ASP A 276 -16.47 -3.97 13.76
CA ASP A 276 -16.12 -5.02 14.74
C ASP A 276 -14.67 -4.87 15.28
N PRO A 277 -14.43 -3.96 16.24
CA PRO A 277 -13.10 -3.77 16.85
C PRO A 277 -12.54 -5.03 17.52
N ALA A 278 -13.41 -5.90 18.05
CA ALA A 278 -12.98 -7.14 18.69
C ALA A 278 -12.37 -8.11 17.66
N LEU A 279 -12.95 -8.19 16.46
CA LEU A 279 -12.40 -8.99 15.38
C LEU A 279 -11.07 -8.41 14.89
N MET A 280 -10.94 -7.08 14.79
CA MET A 280 -9.65 -6.47 14.46
C MET A 280 -8.56 -6.80 15.47
N GLY A 281 -8.90 -6.86 16.75
CA GLY A 281 -7.98 -7.33 17.81
C GLY A 281 -7.57 -8.79 17.62
N GLU A 282 -8.51 -9.69 17.26
CA GLU A 282 -8.20 -11.10 16.94
C GLU A 282 -7.34 -11.26 15.69
N VAL A 283 -7.56 -10.44 14.66
CA VAL A 283 -6.71 -10.39 13.46
C VAL A 283 -5.30 -9.96 13.82
N LEU A 284 -5.18 -8.91 14.61
CA LEU A 284 -3.89 -8.43 15.10
C LEU A 284 -3.18 -9.51 15.90
N ASP A 285 -3.88 -10.21 16.80
CA ASP A 285 -3.34 -11.35 17.54
C ASP A 285 -2.85 -12.46 16.62
N ALA A 286 -3.62 -12.80 15.59
CA ALA A 286 -3.22 -13.80 14.59
C ALA A 286 -1.94 -13.38 13.85
N LEU A 287 -1.87 -12.14 13.35
CA LEU A 287 -0.69 -11.62 12.67
C LEU A 287 0.54 -11.54 13.57
N GLN A 288 0.37 -11.21 14.85
CA GLN A 288 1.44 -11.19 15.86
C GLN A 288 1.85 -12.58 16.37
N SER A 289 1.07 -13.60 16.01
CA SER A 289 1.35 -14.97 16.42
C SER A 289 2.23 -15.75 15.45
N PHE A 290 2.68 -15.10 14.36
CA PHE A 290 3.57 -15.67 13.36
C PHE A 290 4.75 -14.74 13.06
N GLU A 291 5.88 -15.37 12.77
CA GLU A 291 7.09 -14.75 12.23
C GLU A 291 7.61 -15.59 11.07
N ALA A 292 8.24 -14.94 10.09
CA ALA A 292 9.02 -15.58 9.06
C ALA A 292 10.26 -14.73 8.74
N ALA A 293 11.40 -15.40 8.53
CA ALA A 293 12.62 -14.70 8.13
C ALA A 293 12.49 -14.16 6.72
N SER A 294 11.95 -14.97 5.81
CA SER A 294 11.67 -14.58 4.43
C SER A 294 10.53 -15.38 3.81
N ILE A 295 9.83 -14.76 2.87
CA ILE A 295 8.89 -15.38 1.93
C ILE A 295 9.22 -14.82 0.56
N ASP A 296 9.61 -15.67 -0.38
CA ASP A 296 9.93 -15.31 -1.76
C ASP A 296 9.07 -16.10 -2.74
N VAL A 297 8.63 -15.43 -3.79
CA VAL A 297 7.95 -16.07 -4.92
C VAL A 297 8.55 -15.56 -6.23
N ASP A 298 8.90 -16.49 -7.10
CA ASP A 298 9.45 -16.19 -8.42
C ASP A 298 8.37 -16.34 -9.51
N ASP A 299 8.56 -15.68 -10.65
CA ASP A 299 7.80 -15.85 -11.89
C ASP A 299 6.27 -15.79 -11.72
N VAL A 300 5.77 -14.78 -11.03
CA VAL A 300 4.32 -14.57 -10.86
C VAL A 300 3.74 -14.05 -12.17
N VAL A 301 2.77 -14.76 -12.73
CA VAL A 301 2.05 -14.34 -13.94
C VAL A 301 0.55 -14.39 -13.69
N ALA A 302 -0.13 -13.25 -13.86
CA ALA A 302 -1.57 -13.14 -13.83
C ALA A 302 -2.09 -12.83 -15.23
N ALA A 303 -3.01 -13.63 -15.74
CA ALA A 303 -3.67 -13.41 -17.02
C ALA A 303 -5.20 -13.45 -16.82
N GLY A 304 -5.90 -12.51 -17.41
CA GLY A 304 -7.34 -12.41 -17.21
C GLY A 304 -7.99 -11.38 -18.11
N LYS A 305 -9.23 -11.03 -17.77
CA LYS A 305 -9.98 -9.96 -18.44
C LYS A 305 -10.24 -8.82 -17.46
N GLY A 306 -9.78 -7.61 -17.83
CA GLY A 306 -9.94 -6.42 -16.99
C GLY A 306 -11.34 -5.81 -17.07
N GLU A 307 -11.87 -5.33 -15.97
CA GLU A 307 -13.07 -4.51 -15.94
C GLU A 307 -12.74 -3.03 -16.27
N PRO A 308 -13.69 -2.25 -16.85
CA PRO A 308 -15.07 -2.61 -17.19
C PRO A 308 -15.26 -3.17 -18.62
N ALA A 309 -14.21 -3.24 -19.44
CA ALA A 309 -14.32 -3.52 -20.87
C ALA A 309 -14.09 -4.99 -21.24
N GLY A 310 -13.80 -5.86 -20.28
CA GLY A 310 -13.50 -7.27 -20.55
C GLY A 310 -12.25 -7.50 -21.40
N LYS A 311 -11.34 -6.50 -21.48
CA LYS A 311 -10.12 -6.57 -22.28
C LYS A 311 -9.10 -7.51 -21.65
N PRO A 312 -8.50 -8.41 -22.42
CA PRO A 312 -7.43 -9.26 -21.93
C PRO A 312 -6.22 -8.45 -21.43
N PHE A 313 -5.65 -8.91 -20.32
CA PHE A 313 -4.40 -8.38 -19.79
C PHE A 313 -3.47 -9.52 -19.35
N THR A 314 -2.19 -9.22 -19.29
CA THR A 314 -1.18 -10.07 -18.65
C THR A 314 -0.30 -9.21 -17.77
N ALA A 315 -0.20 -9.56 -16.50
CA ALA A 315 0.73 -8.97 -15.55
C ALA A 315 1.79 -10.01 -15.16
N LYS A 316 3.04 -9.59 -15.05
CA LYS A 316 4.17 -10.44 -14.65
C LYS A 316 4.98 -9.75 -13.56
N ILE A 317 5.51 -10.52 -12.64
CA ILE A 317 6.50 -10.11 -11.64
C ILE A 317 7.58 -11.17 -11.65
N ALA A 318 8.83 -10.79 -11.88
CA ALA A 318 9.92 -11.79 -11.88
C ALA A 318 10.18 -12.33 -10.47
N ARG A 319 10.11 -11.46 -9.46
CA ARG A 319 10.26 -11.86 -8.06
C ARG A 319 9.45 -10.93 -7.16
N ALA A 320 8.77 -11.49 -6.16
CA ALA A 320 8.18 -10.75 -5.06
C ALA A 320 8.56 -11.38 -3.72
N GLY A 321 8.58 -10.59 -2.66
CA GLY A 321 8.92 -11.16 -1.36
C GLY A 321 8.65 -10.26 -0.17
N LEU A 322 8.73 -10.90 1.00
CA LEU A 322 8.69 -10.31 2.32
C LEU A 322 9.97 -10.70 3.07
N ARG A 323 10.50 -9.79 3.86
CA ARG A 323 11.66 -10.01 4.74
C ARG A 323 11.31 -9.62 6.15
N LYS A 324 11.80 -10.39 7.13
CA LYS A 324 11.61 -10.10 8.56
C LYS A 324 10.15 -9.85 8.89
N VAL A 325 9.28 -10.79 8.55
CA VAL A 325 7.85 -10.73 8.88
C VAL A 325 7.69 -10.96 10.36
N ALA A 326 7.17 -9.99 11.09
CA ALA A 326 6.95 -10.08 12.54
C ALA A 326 5.98 -9.00 13.03
N GLY A 327 5.24 -9.26 14.09
CA GLY A 327 4.46 -8.25 14.81
C GLY A 327 3.40 -7.52 13.96
N ALA A 328 2.77 -8.20 13.00
CA ALA A 328 1.88 -7.63 12.01
C ALA A 328 2.57 -6.63 11.06
N GLY A 329 3.83 -6.89 10.73
CA GLY A 329 4.61 -6.06 9.81
C GLY A 329 5.65 -6.85 9.05
N ALA A 330 6.43 -6.14 8.25
CA ALA A 330 7.57 -6.67 7.52
C ALA A 330 8.70 -5.63 7.47
N GLY A 331 9.94 -6.08 7.64
CA GLY A 331 11.11 -5.22 7.47
C GLY A 331 11.26 -4.74 6.03
N GLU A 332 10.92 -5.60 5.06
CA GLU A 332 10.81 -5.22 3.64
C GLU A 332 9.70 -6.02 2.97
N MET A 333 8.89 -5.34 2.16
CA MET A 333 8.01 -5.94 1.16
C MET A 333 8.41 -5.40 -0.21
N PHE A 334 8.65 -6.26 -1.19
CA PHE A 334 9.13 -5.81 -2.49
C PHE A 334 8.60 -6.66 -3.65
N PHE A 335 8.67 -6.08 -4.84
CA PHE A 335 8.66 -6.83 -6.09
C PHE A 335 9.67 -6.26 -7.07
N ASP A 336 10.22 -7.15 -7.91
CA ASP A 336 11.18 -6.84 -8.97
C ASP A 336 10.59 -7.20 -10.34
N ASP A 337 10.89 -6.38 -11.35
CA ASP A 337 10.54 -6.57 -12.77
C ASP A 337 9.04 -6.83 -13.00
N PHE A 338 8.21 -5.95 -12.44
CA PHE A 338 6.79 -5.93 -12.76
C PHE A 338 6.58 -5.45 -14.21
N SER A 339 5.70 -6.13 -14.94
CA SER A 339 5.18 -5.66 -16.23
C SER A 339 3.71 -5.97 -16.38
N LEU A 340 2.97 -5.04 -16.96
CA LEU A 340 1.56 -5.17 -17.31
C LEU A 340 1.43 -4.86 -18.81
N ALA A 341 0.81 -5.78 -19.55
CA ALA A 341 0.45 -5.59 -20.94
C ALA A 341 -1.06 -5.81 -21.10
N ALA A 342 -1.73 -4.85 -21.74
CA ALA A 342 -3.15 -4.92 -22.06
C ALA A 342 -3.35 -5.09 -23.57
N SER A 343 -4.45 -5.71 -23.98
CA SER A 343 -4.75 -5.99 -25.40
C SER A 343 -4.96 -4.73 -26.26
N ASP A 344 -5.17 -3.55 -25.65
CA ASP A 344 -5.24 -2.26 -26.35
C ASP A 344 -3.87 -1.62 -26.57
N GLY A 345 -2.78 -2.39 -26.36
CA GLY A 345 -1.41 -1.94 -26.49
C GLY A 345 -0.91 -1.14 -25.27
N GLY A 346 -1.69 -1.05 -24.19
CA GLY A 346 -1.23 -0.47 -22.92
C GLY A 346 -0.10 -1.29 -22.32
N HIS A 347 0.97 -0.59 -21.90
CA HIS A 347 2.12 -1.19 -21.24
C HIS A 347 2.56 -0.37 -20.04
N LEU A 348 2.83 -1.06 -18.92
CA LEU A 348 3.44 -0.49 -17.71
C LEU A 348 4.52 -1.43 -17.22
N SER A 349 5.68 -0.91 -16.89
CA SER A 349 6.75 -1.67 -16.24
C SER A 349 7.31 -0.92 -15.04
N VAL A 350 7.77 -1.68 -14.04
CA VAL A 350 8.45 -1.18 -12.84
C VAL A 350 9.58 -2.14 -12.52
N LYS A 351 10.82 -1.68 -12.53
CA LYS A 351 11.99 -2.53 -12.24
C LYS A 351 12.03 -2.98 -10.79
N ARG A 352 11.71 -2.08 -9.86
CA ARG A 352 11.63 -2.42 -8.45
C ARG A 352 10.63 -1.53 -7.74
N PHE A 353 9.86 -2.11 -6.84
CA PHE A 353 9.07 -1.45 -5.81
C PHE A 353 9.42 -2.06 -4.46
N ALA A 354 9.60 -1.23 -3.43
CA ALA A 354 9.85 -1.70 -2.08
C ALA A 354 9.19 -0.80 -1.03
N LEU A 355 8.66 -1.42 0.03
CA LEU A 355 8.22 -0.80 1.27
C LEU A 355 9.10 -1.32 2.39
N ASN A 356 9.68 -0.43 3.19
CA ASN A 356 10.58 -0.81 4.28
C ASN A 356 9.96 -0.47 5.62
N GLU A 357 10.14 -1.35 6.61
CA GLU A 357 9.64 -1.24 7.99
C GLU A 357 8.11 -1.00 8.02
N LEU A 358 7.37 -1.79 7.23
CA LEU A 358 5.90 -1.75 7.19
C LEU A 358 5.33 -2.33 8.48
N GLN A 359 4.44 -1.58 9.17
CA GLN A 359 3.70 -2.00 10.35
C GLN A 359 2.20 -1.76 10.15
N LEU A 360 1.42 -2.83 10.16
CA LEU A 360 -0.04 -2.80 9.97
C LEU A 360 -0.81 -2.65 11.30
N ALA A 361 -0.16 -2.96 12.45
CA ALA A 361 -0.78 -2.87 13.76
C ALA A 361 -1.51 -1.54 14.01
N PRO A 362 -0.95 -0.36 13.69
CA PRO A 362 -1.66 0.89 13.91
C PRO A 362 -3.01 0.99 13.19
N VAL A 363 -3.11 0.44 11.95
CA VAL A 363 -4.39 0.46 11.20
C VAL A 363 -5.41 -0.47 11.83
N LEU A 364 -4.98 -1.64 12.30
CA LEU A 364 -5.84 -2.59 13.01
C LEU A 364 -6.31 -2.06 14.37
N GLU A 365 -5.56 -1.11 14.95
CA GLU A 365 -5.90 -0.36 16.17
C GLU A 365 -6.69 0.92 15.90
N GLY A 366 -7.09 1.17 14.65
CA GLY A 366 -7.94 2.30 14.26
C GLY A 366 -7.19 3.53 13.73
N ALA A 367 -5.89 3.46 13.49
CA ALA A 367 -5.18 4.54 12.81
C ALA A 367 -5.55 4.60 11.33
N ALA A 368 -5.50 5.81 10.74
CA ALA A 368 -5.84 6.01 9.33
C ALA A 368 -4.85 5.36 8.35
N TYR A 369 -3.59 5.19 8.75
CA TYR A 369 -2.49 4.71 7.89
C TYR A 369 -1.55 3.77 8.64
N PRO A 370 -0.91 2.81 7.94
CA PRO A 370 0.15 2.00 8.52
C PRO A 370 1.39 2.85 8.78
N LYS A 371 2.24 2.41 9.71
CA LYS A 371 3.60 2.98 9.82
C LYS A 371 4.48 2.38 8.74
N LEU A 372 5.31 3.21 8.15
CA LEU A 372 6.18 2.87 7.05
C LEU A 372 7.42 3.76 7.12
N ALA A 373 8.63 3.22 7.08
CA ALA A 373 9.84 4.03 7.12
C ALA A 373 10.24 4.54 5.72
N ARG A 374 10.04 3.73 4.67
CA ARG A 374 10.43 4.11 3.31
C ARG A 374 9.59 3.44 2.23
N ILE A 375 9.30 4.21 1.19
CA ILE A 375 8.81 3.74 -0.12
C ILE A 375 9.92 3.97 -1.13
N GLU A 376 10.13 3.01 -2.02
CA GLU A 376 11.08 3.11 -3.12
C GLU A 376 10.47 2.53 -4.40
N VAL A 377 10.59 3.26 -5.50
CA VAL A 377 10.14 2.86 -6.84
C VAL A 377 11.25 3.17 -7.83
N ARG A 378 11.67 2.20 -8.63
CA ARG A 378 12.72 2.37 -9.64
C ARG A 378 12.28 1.91 -11.01
N GLY A 379 12.71 2.63 -12.03
CA GLY A 379 12.58 2.23 -13.42
C GLY A 379 11.14 2.03 -13.87
N VAL A 380 10.28 3.02 -13.59
CA VAL A 380 8.91 3.03 -14.13
C VAL A 380 8.95 3.44 -15.59
N ALA A 381 8.25 2.71 -16.43
CA ALA A 381 7.97 3.13 -17.80
C ALA A 381 6.51 2.78 -18.14
N ALA A 382 5.79 3.74 -18.68
CA ALA A 382 4.39 3.60 -19.05
C ALA A 382 4.13 4.11 -20.48
N ASP A 383 3.34 3.34 -21.20
CA ASP A 383 2.78 3.71 -22.51
C ASP A 383 1.32 3.24 -22.52
N LEU A 384 0.41 4.12 -22.15
CA LEU A 384 -0.99 3.81 -21.88
C LEU A 384 -1.90 4.54 -22.87
N PRO A 385 -2.98 3.90 -23.38
CA PRO A 385 -4.00 4.61 -24.17
C PRO A 385 -4.64 5.73 -23.34
N ASP A 386 -4.77 6.92 -23.93
CA ASP A 386 -5.49 8.04 -23.32
C ASP A 386 -6.87 8.21 -23.95
N SER A 387 -7.82 7.42 -23.49
CA SER A 387 -9.19 7.39 -24.01
C SER A 387 -9.98 8.70 -23.79
N LYS A 388 -9.43 9.66 -23.03
CA LYS A 388 -10.11 10.93 -22.75
C LYS A 388 -9.87 11.99 -23.83
N THR A 389 -8.79 11.85 -24.58
CA THR A 389 -8.40 12.86 -25.58
C THR A 389 -8.67 12.41 -27.02
N SER A 390 -8.23 11.23 -27.42
CA SER A 390 -8.56 10.60 -28.70
C SER A 390 -8.15 9.13 -28.69
N GLU A 391 -8.68 8.30 -29.61
CA GLU A 391 -8.30 6.89 -29.73
C GLU A 391 -6.82 6.66 -30.07
N SER A 392 -6.16 7.65 -30.71
CA SER A 392 -4.74 7.60 -31.06
C SER A 392 -3.83 8.21 -29.99
N SER A 393 -4.38 8.84 -28.98
CA SER A 393 -3.62 9.52 -27.93
C SER A 393 -3.06 8.52 -26.91
N ARG A 394 -1.82 8.74 -26.51
CA ARG A 394 -1.11 7.90 -25.55
C ARG A 394 -0.47 8.73 -24.45
N MET A 395 -0.52 8.22 -23.26
CA MET A 395 0.21 8.77 -22.11
C MET A 395 1.50 7.99 -21.95
N LYS A 396 2.63 8.60 -22.36
CA LYS A 396 3.96 8.04 -22.21
C LYS A 396 4.74 8.79 -21.15
N PHE A 397 5.21 8.09 -20.15
CA PHE A 397 6.08 8.65 -19.14
C PHE A 397 7.05 7.61 -18.58
N SER A 398 8.13 8.08 -17.99
CA SER A 398 9.08 7.26 -17.24
C SER A 398 9.54 7.96 -15.97
N VAL A 399 9.96 7.18 -14.98
CA VAL A 399 10.60 7.65 -13.75
C VAL A 399 11.81 6.75 -13.50
N GLU A 400 12.98 7.33 -13.39
CA GLU A 400 14.19 6.56 -13.11
C GLU A 400 14.19 6.05 -11.68
N ASN A 401 13.92 6.96 -10.72
CA ASN A 401 13.83 6.63 -9.32
C ASN A 401 12.84 7.58 -8.61
N ALA A 402 12.04 7.04 -7.69
CA ALA A 402 11.25 7.82 -6.75
C ALA A 402 11.34 7.18 -5.37
N SER A 403 11.51 8.00 -4.33
CA SER A 403 11.55 7.52 -2.96
C SER A 403 10.93 8.51 -1.99
N ALA A 404 10.38 7.99 -0.90
CA ALA A 404 9.93 8.77 0.24
C ALA A 404 10.38 8.10 1.54
N THR A 405 10.82 8.88 2.52
CA THR A 405 11.16 8.40 3.86
C THR A 405 10.28 9.09 4.89
N PHE A 406 9.96 8.37 5.95
CA PHE A 406 9.06 8.79 7.02
C PHE A 406 9.70 8.44 8.36
N ASP A 407 9.98 9.46 9.17
CA ASP A 407 10.68 9.32 10.44
C ASP A 407 9.97 10.10 11.55
N ASN A 408 10.42 9.91 12.79
CA ASN A 408 9.98 10.65 13.96
C ASN A 408 8.46 10.65 14.11
N PHE A 409 7.89 9.46 14.34
CA PHE A 409 6.43 9.31 14.41
C PHE A 409 5.84 9.84 15.71
N LEU A 410 4.78 10.63 15.58
CA LEU A 410 3.84 10.95 16.66
C LEU A 410 2.59 10.07 16.49
N GLY A 411 2.47 9.02 17.32
CA GLY A 411 1.50 7.96 17.05
C GLY A 411 1.81 7.24 15.74
N SER A 412 0.89 7.28 14.77
CA SER A 412 1.10 6.74 13.41
C SER A 412 1.47 7.81 12.37
N THR A 413 1.50 9.09 12.74
CA THR A 413 1.77 10.20 11.82
C THR A 413 3.25 10.54 11.83
N PRO A 414 3.98 10.49 10.69
CA PRO A 414 5.37 10.91 10.63
C PRO A 414 5.48 12.42 10.79
N THR A 415 6.48 12.87 11.55
CA THR A 415 6.79 14.29 11.75
C THR A 415 8.04 14.73 11.00
N LYS A 416 8.75 13.80 10.40
CA LYS A 416 9.83 14.06 9.47
C LYS A 416 9.60 13.25 8.20
N ILE A 417 9.58 13.94 7.06
CA ILE A 417 9.31 13.34 5.75
C ILE A 417 10.34 13.87 4.77
N SER A 418 10.88 13.01 3.92
CA SER A 418 11.61 13.44 2.74
C SER A 418 11.17 12.66 1.53
N GLY A 419 11.20 13.30 0.37
CA GLY A 419 10.84 12.70 -0.91
C GLY A 419 11.84 13.13 -1.99
N ARG A 420 12.10 12.24 -2.94
CA ARG A 420 12.95 12.49 -4.10
C ARG A 420 12.37 11.80 -5.31
N VAL A 421 12.40 12.48 -6.44
CA VAL A 421 12.10 11.94 -7.76
C VAL A 421 13.23 12.31 -8.69
N ASP A 422 13.80 11.31 -9.36
CA ASP A 422 14.87 11.50 -10.33
C ASP A 422 14.34 11.17 -11.72
N ASN A 423 14.58 12.08 -12.65
CA ASN A 423 14.32 11.93 -14.07
C ASN A 423 12.89 11.41 -14.39
N PHE A 424 11.89 12.17 -13.93
CA PHE A 424 10.50 11.99 -14.37
C PHE A 424 10.36 12.62 -15.76
N VAL A 425 10.15 11.81 -16.78
CA VAL A 425 10.03 12.25 -18.16
C VAL A 425 8.63 11.97 -18.68
N VAL A 426 8.01 12.99 -19.31
CA VAL A 426 6.71 12.87 -19.98
C VAL A 426 6.87 13.26 -21.45
N ASP A 427 6.48 12.36 -22.36
CA ASP A 427 6.42 12.63 -23.80
C ASP A 427 5.14 13.44 -24.13
N LEU A 428 5.32 14.71 -24.51
CA LEU A 428 4.23 15.61 -24.87
C LEU A 428 3.69 15.33 -26.27
N SER A 429 4.52 14.77 -27.15
CA SER A 429 4.14 14.53 -28.56
C SER A 429 3.20 13.33 -28.70
N ALA A 430 3.22 12.40 -27.74
CA ALA A 430 2.35 11.23 -27.71
C ALA A 430 0.95 11.54 -27.16
N ARG A 431 0.80 12.63 -26.42
CA ARG A 431 -0.48 13.06 -25.84
C ARG A 431 -1.35 13.77 -26.87
N GLY A 432 -2.65 13.58 -26.77
CA GLY A 432 -3.61 14.38 -27.51
C GLY A 432 -3.50 15.87 -27.15
N GLU A 433 -3.92 16.72 -28.05
CA GLU A 433 -3.87 18.18 -27.88
C GLU A 433 -4.78 18.63 -26.73
N THR A 434 -4.17 18.90 -25.58
CA THR A 434 -4.78 19.70 -24.51
C THR A 434 -4.20 21.11 -24.58
N GLN A 435 -4.91 22.10 -24.02
CA GLN A 435 -4.39 23.47 -23.99
C GLN A 435 -2.99 23.55 -23.38
N THR A 436 -2.72 22.77 -22.34
CA THR A 436 -1.42 22.71 -21.66
C THR A 436 -0.35 22.09 -22.55
N THR A 437 -0.61 20.94 -23.18
CA THR A 437 0.37 20.29 -24.07
C THR A 437 0.67 21.15 -25.30
N ALA A 438 -0.35 21.77 -25.91
CA ALA A 438 -0.18 22.68 -27.03
C ALA A 438 0.73 23.87 -26.69
N HIS A 439 0.59 24.43 -25.48
CA HIS A 439 1.44 25.53 -25.02
C HIS A 439 2.92 25.13 -24.89
N PHE A 440 3.21 23.99 -24.22
CA PHE A 440 4.60 23.50 -24.11
C PHE A 440 5.20 23.12 -25.48
N LEU A 441 4.40 22.53 -26.37
CA LEU A 441 4.83 22.27 -27.76
C LEU A 441 5.14 23.56 -28.53
N ALA A 442 4.33 24.62 -28.34
CA ALA A 442 4.58 25.93 -28.92
C ALA A 442 5.88 26.58 -28.39
N LEU A 443 6.23 26.34 -27.14
CA LEU A 443 7.51 26.71 -26.52
C LEU A 443 8.69 25.84 -27.02
N GLY A 444 8.43 24.82 -27.85
CA GLY A 444 9.45 23.94 -28.42
C GLY A 444 9.85 22.74 -27.56
N TYR A 445 9.14 22.46 -26.49
CA TYR A 445 9.37 21.27 -25.68
C TYR A 445 8.61 20.08 -26.26
N ARG A 446 9.31 18.97 -26.53
CA ARG A 446 8.69 17.70 -26.95
C ARG A 446 8.52 16.73 -25.79
N GLU A 447 9.34 16.87 -24.77
CA GLU A 447 9.32 16.14 -23.52
C GLU A 447 9.48 17.11 -22.35
N LEU A 448 8.95 16.74 -21.20
CA LEU A 448 9.24 17.40 -19.93
C LEU A 448 10.05 16.41 -19.08
N ALA A 449 11.27 16.79 -18.71
CA ALA A 449 12.12 16.01 -17.84
C ALA A 449 12.34 16.78 -16.52
N LEU A 450 11.93 16.19 -15.42
CA LEU A 450 11.89 16.81 -14.10
C LEU A 450 12.59 15.92 -13.07
N SER A 451 13.40 16.54 -12.22
CA SER A 451 13.91 15.94 -10.99
C SER A 451 13.55 16.84 -9.83
N GLY A 452 13.33 16.26 -8.66
CA GLY A 452 12.96 17.06 -7.51
C GLY A 452 13.20 16.36 -6.20
N LEU A 453 13.35 17.17 -5.16
CA LEU A 453 13.42 16.70 -3.79
C LEU A 453 12.65 17.65 -2.88
N ALA A 454 12.08 17.10 -1.80
CA ALA A 454 11.44 17.88 -0.76
C ALA A 454 11.67 17.20 0.59
N ALA A 455 11.97 17.98 1.63
CA ALA A 455 12.04 17.49 2.99
C ALA A 455 11.31 18.43 3.93
N GLY A 456 10.69 17.86 4.97
CA GLY A 456 10.04 18.60 6.03
C GLY A 456 10.24 17.93 7.37
N GLU A 457 10.39 18.72 8.41
CA GLU A 457 10.58 18.23 9.78
C GLU A 457 9.86 19.14 10.78
N TRP A 458 9.08 18.53 11.66
CA TRP A 458 8.54 19.22 12.81
C TRP A 458 9.48 19.11 14.01
N ARG A 459 9.79 20.23 14.63
CA ARG A 459 10.67 20.37 15.80
C ARG A 459 9.83 20.64 17.03
N GLU A 460 9.48 19.60 17.78
CA GLU A 460 8.59 19.69 18.94
C GLU A 460 9.03 20.73 19.96
N LYS A 461 10.34 20.76 20.29
CA LYS A 461 10.91 21.66 21.33
C LYS A 461 10.69 23.13 21.04
N THR A 462 10.68 23.53 19.77
CA THR A 462 10.46 24.92 19.33
C THR A 462 9.07 25.16 18.77
N SER A 463 8.26 24.10 18.65
CA SER A 463 6.96 24.14 17.96
C SER A 463 7.09 24.73 16.54
N GLU A 464 8.12 24.35 15.83
CA GLU A 464 8.40 24.78 14.46
C GLU A 464 8.30 23.63 13.49
N ALA A 465 7.87 23.90 12.26
CA ALA A 465 8.02 23.01 11.13
C ALA A 465 8.88 23.67 10.07
N ALA A 466 9.94 23.00 9.66
CA ALA A 466 10.80 23.41 8.56
C ALA A 466 10.45 22.61 7.30
N LEU A 467 10.37 23.29 6.17
CA LEU A 467 10.28 22.69 4.83
C LEU A 467 11.59 23.06 4.12
N GLU A 468 12.57 22.18 4.17
CA GLU A 468 13.91 22.38 3.63
C GLU A 468 14.70 21.07 3.51
N PRO A 469 15.40 20.82 2.39
CA PRO A 469 15.30 21.58 1.14
C PRO A 469 14.08 21.17 0.32
N VAL A 470 13.58 22.09 -0.50
CA VAL A 470 12.71 21.77 -1.64
C VAL A 470 13.43 22.26 -2.89
N ALA A 471 13.63 21.38 -3.85
CA ALA A 471 14.25 21.73 -5.13
C ALA A 471 13.50 21.02 -6.27
N ILE A 472 13.32 21.73 -7.38
CA ILE A 472 12.81 21.20 -8.64
C ILE A 472 13.80 21.62 -9.72
N ASP A 473 14.34 20.63 -10.42
CA ASP A 473 15.17 20.80 -11.60
C ASP A 473 14.34 20.38 -12.83
N ALA A 474 14.09 21.31 -13.72
CA ALA A 474 13.39 21.10 -14.97
C ALA A 474 14.38 21.31 -16.13
N LYS A 475 14.73 20.23 -16.81
CA LYS A 475 15.69 20.24 -17.91
C LYS A 475 15.32 21.29 -18.97
N ASP A 476 16.27 22.13 -19.37
CA ASP A 476 16.12 23.22 -20.34
C ASP A 476 15.10 24.31 -19.92
N MET A 477 14.70 24.33 -18.64
CA MET A 477 13.76 25.33 -18.08
C MET A 477 14.38 26.12 -16.93
N GLY A 478 15.08 25.42 -16.02
CA GLY A 478 15.74 26.02 -14.86
C GLY A 478 15.54 25.23 -13.58
N VAL A 479 16.08 25.75 -12.49
CA VAL A 479 16.03 25.16 -11.15
C VAL A 479 15.31 26.11 -10.20
N ALA A 480 14.43 25.56 -9.38
CA ALA A 480 13.78 26.27 -8.28
C ALA A 480 14.16 25.66 -6.95
N HIS A 481 14.61 26.50 -6.00
CA HIS A 481 14.84 26.12 -4.61
C HIS A 481 13.88 26.88 -3.71
N LEU A 482 13.28 26.18 -2.78
CA LEU A 482 12.39 26.75 -1.78
C LEU A 482 12.76 26.23 -0.40
N SER A 483 12.82 27.11 0.59
CA SER A 483 12.74 26.75 1.99
C SER A 483 11.70 27.59 2.73
N ALA A 484 11.08 27.03 3.77
CA ALA A 484 10.10 27.73 4.58
C ALA A 484 10.20 27.27 6.03
N LEU A 485 10.02 28.23 6.96
CA LEU A 485 9.95 27.96 8.38
C LEU A 485 8.59 28.42 8.90
N PHE A 486 7.89 27.52 9.59
CA PHE A 486 6.62 27.76 10.24
C PHE A 486 6.79 27.70 11.75
N GLY A 487 6.14 28.59 12.46
CA GLY A 487 6.09 28.63 13.93
C GLY A 487 4.69 28.30 14.45
N ASN A 488 4.58 28.10 15.76
CA ASN A 488 3.32 27.74 16.45
C ASN A 488 2.68 26.45 15.91
N VAL A 489 3.47 25.52 15.43
CA VAL A 489 2.99 24.22 14.96
C VAL A 489 2.89 23.28 16.16
N SER A 490 1.68 23.12 16.67
CA SER A 490 1.42 22.23 17.81
C SER A 490 1.35 20.75 17.37
N SER A 491 1.51 19.81 18.32
CA SER A 491 1.31 18.37 18.08
C SER A 491 -0.10 18.05 17.55
N ALA A 492 -1.09 18.88 17.83
CA ALA A 492 -2.45 18.72 17.32
C ALA A 492 -2.53 18.82 15.77
N ALA A 493 -1.56 19.48 15.11
CA ALA A 493 -1.48 19.52 13.65
C ALA A 493 -1.24 18.12 13.03
N PHE A 494 -0.67 17.19 13.80
CA PHE A 494 -0.41 15.80 13.40
C PHE A 494 -1.47 14.80 13.91
N SER A 495 -2.62 15.30 14.40
CA SER A 495 -3.74 14.47 14.83
C SER A 495 -4.30 13.66 13.66
N SER A 496 -4.69 12.42 13.90
CA SER A 496 -5.44 11.58 12.95
C SER A 496 -6.85 12.13 12.67
N SER A 497 -7.38 12.99 13.53
CA SER A 497 -8.65 13.70 13.30
C SER A 497 -8.45 14.88 12.35
N PRO A 498 -9.06 14.89 11.14
CA PRO A 498 -8.92 15.99 10.18
C PRO A 498 -9.42 17.34 10.72
N LEU A 499 -10.40 17.30 11.63
CA LEU A 499 -10.95 18.52 12.24
C LEU A 499 -9.95 19.16 13.19
N ILE A 500 -9.32 18.36 14.07
CA ILE A 500 -8.32 18.82 15.03
C ILE A 500 -7.08 19.33 14.28
N SER A 501 -6.60 18.58 13.30
CA SER A 501 -5.44 18.96 12.48
C SER A 501 -5.67 20.29 11.74
N ARG A 502 -6.83 20.47 11.10
CA ARG A 502 -7.18 21.73 10.42
C ARG A 502 -7.28 22.90 11.38
N ALA A 503 -7.89 22.73 12.56
CA ALA A 503 -7.98 23.78 13.57
C ALA A 503 -6.58 24.20 14.07
N ALA A 504 -5.68 23.24 14.29
CA ALA A 504 -4.31 23.52 14.69
C ALA A 504 -3.51 24.27 13.60
N MET A 505 -3.75 23.97 12.32
CA MET A 505 -3.10 24.66 11.20
C MET A 505 -3.50 26.14 11.10
N LEU A 506 -4.67 26.55 11.55
CA LEU A 506 -5.08 27.95 11.56
C LEU A 506 -4.26 28.82 12.53
N THR A 507 -3.66 28.21 13.55
CA THR A 507 -2.79 28.90 14.52
C THR A 507 -1.32 28.94 14.10
N THR A 508 -0.96 28.24 13.03
CA THR A 508 0.39 28.20 12.48
C THR A 508 0.76 29.56 11.90
N SER A 509 1.99 29.98 12.12
CA SER A 509 2.54 31.23 11.60
C SER A 509 3.69 30.96 10.62
N ILE A 510 3.79 31.75 9.56
CA ILE A 510 4.92 31.77 8.64
C ILE A 510 6.01 32.65 9.24
N LYS A 511 7.20 32.11 9.48
CA LYS A 511 8.37 32.83 9.98
C LYS A 511 9.32 33.28 8.88
N SER A 512 9.54 32.41 7.89
CA SER A 512 10.32 32.78 6.71
C SER A 512 9.95 31.92 5.50
N ILE A 513 10.13 32.49 4.31
CA ILE A 513 10.12 31.82 3.01
C ILE A 513 11.35 32.33 2.25
N ASP A 514 12.11 31.42 1.66
CA ASP A 514 13.26 31.71 0.82
C ASP A 514 13.06 31.00 -0.52
N LEU A 515 13.10 31.74 -1.61
CA LEU A 515 12.90 31.25 -2.98
C LEU A 515 14.07 31.67 -3.84
N THR A 516 14.74 30.73 -4.47
CA THR A 516 15.74 30.97 -5.49
C THR A 516 15.28 30.33 -6.81
N LEU A 517 15.30 31.09 -7.89
CA LEU A 517 15.06 30.60 -9.25
C LEU A 517 16.35 30.79 -10.06
N GLU A 518 16.80 29.73 -10.71
CA GLU A 518 17.91 29.77 -11.65
C GLU A 518 17.38 29.46 -13.04
N GLY A 519 17.57 30.39 -13.99
CA GLY A 519 17.00 30.28 -15.32
C GLY A 519 17.90 29.42 -16.24
N ASP A 520 17.27 28.56 -17.04
CA ASP A 520 17.90 27.76 -18.09
C ASP A 520 16.96 27.63 -19.30
N GLY A 521 16.62 28.79 -19.88
CA GLY A 521 15.94 28.86 -21.15
C GLY A 521 14.43 29.03 -21.14
N LEU A 522 13.69 28.74 -20.07
CA LEU A 522 12.22 28.88 -20.04
C LEU A 522 11.78 30.33 -20.35
N VAL A 523 12.37 31.30 -19.66
CA VAL A 523 12.03 32.73 -19.86
C VAL A 523 12.29 33.15 -21.30
N ASP A 524 13.42 32.73 -21.88
CA ASP A 524 13.79 33.06 -23.25
C ASP A 524 12.83 32.46 -24.27
N ARG A 525 12.38 31.22 -24.08
CA ARG A 525 11.39 30.56 -24.95
C ARG A 525 10.02 31.22 -24.88
N VAL A 526 9.58 31.58 -23.65
CA VAL A 526 8.31 32.30 -23.45
C VAL A 526 8.36 33.64 -24.19
N LEU A 527 9.43 34.43 -24.03
CA LEU A 527 9.59 35.71 -24.67
C LEU A 527 9.72 35.60 -26.19
N ALA A 528 10.37 34.53 -26.69
CA ALA A 528 10.46 34.29 -28.14
C ALA A 528 9.08 33.95 -28.76
N LEU A 529 8.26 33.15 -28.05
CA LEU A 529 6.89 32.83 -28.46
C LEU A 529 6.01 34.08 -28.49
N GLU A 530 6.04 34.86 -27.43
CA GLU A 530 5.28 36.13 -27.33
C GLU A 530 5.71 37.15 -28.39
N ALA A 531 7.03 37.33 -28.63
CA ALA A 531 7.53 38.21 -29.68
C ALA A 531 7.01 37.80 -31.05
N LYS A 532 6.93 36.49 -31.34
CA LYS A 532 6.38 35.95 -32.57
C LYS A 532 4.88 36.25 -32.70
N GLU A 533 4.10 36.06 -31.66
CA GLU A 533 2.65 36.29 -31.63
C GLU A 533 2.33 37.79 -31.78
N GLN A 534 3.08 38.66 -31.11
CA GLN A 534 2.93 40.11 -31.17
C GLN A 534 3.61 40.75 -32.35
N LYS A 535 4.31 39.96 -33.19
CA LYS A 535 5.07 40.43 -34.36
C LYS A 535 6.08 41.54 -34.00
N THR A 536 6.79 41.35 -32.90
CA THR A 536 7.81 42.28 -32.37
C THR A 536 9.16 41.59 -32.20
N SER A 537 10.21 42.32 -31.79
CA SER A 537 11.50 41.73 -31.45
C SER A 537 11.50 41.12 -30.06
N VAL A 538 12.33 40.11 -29.83
CA VAL A 538 12.47 39.47 -28.50
C VAL A 538 12.93 40.48 -27.45
N ASP A 539 13.85 41.40 -27.81
CA ASP A 539 14.34 42.43 -26.88
C ASP A 539 13.22 43.39 -26.46
N LYS A 540 12.34 43.74 -27.40
CA LYS A 540 11.18 44.59 -27.09
C LYS A 540 10.19 43.82 -26.19
N ALA A 541 9.85 42.59 -26.54
CA ALA A 541 8.99 41.76 -25.71
C ALA A 541 9.55 41.62 -24.29
N ARG A 542 10.86 41.37 -24.15
CA ARG A 542 11.55 41.29 -22.88
C ARG A 542 11.40 42.58 -22.05
N ALA A 543 11.64 43.74 -22.63
CA ALA A 543 11.50 45.02 -21.96
C ALA A 543 10.04 45.30 -21.54
N ASP A 544 9.08 45.00 -22.41
CA ASP A 544 7.66 45.18 -22.16
C ASP A 544 7.18 44.25 -21.01
N TYR A 545 7.60 42.99 -21.00
CA TYR A 545 7.30 42.03 -19.93
C TYR A 545 7.95 42.42 -18.60
N ALA A 546 9.22 42.82 -18.59
CA ALA A 546 9.89 43.29 -17.38
C ALA A 546 9.16 44.47 -16.75
N LYS A 547 8.77 45.47 -17.58
CA LYS A 547 8.00 46.62 -17.15
C LYS A 547 6.61 46.24 -16.65
N ALA A 548 5.90 45.37 -17.36
CA ALA A 548 4.57 44.90 -16.95
C ALA A 548 4.61 44.16 -15.63
N ALA A 549 5.59 43.27 -15.44
CA ALA A 549 5.79 42.53 -14.18
C ALA A 549 6.08 43.49 -13.01
N ALA A 550 7.00 44.44 -13.19
CA ALA A 550 7.31 45.44 -12.18
C ALA A 550 6.07 46.28 -11.81
N THR A 551 5.29 46.72 -12.80
CA THR A 551 4.06 47.48 -12.58
C THR A 551 3.01 46.66 -11.79
N ALA A 552 2.82 45.40 -12.18
CA ALA A 552 1.86 44.49 -11.51
C ALA A 552 2.26 44.23 -10.05
N ILE A 553 3.55 43.96 -9.80
CA ILE A 553 4.07 43.70 -8.44
C ILE A 553 3.91 44.97 -7.56
N THR A 554 4.28 46.12 -8.08
CA THR A 554 4.13 47.40 -7.37
C THR A 554 2.66 47.68 -7.04
N ALA A 555 1.76 47.48 -8.00
CA ALA A 555 0.31 47.69 -7.78
C ALA A 555 -0.29 46.72 -6.74
N LEU A 556 0.04 45.44 -6.83
CA LEU A 556 -0.42 44.42 -5.86
C LEU A 556 0.14 44.66 -4.46
N GLY A 557 1.38 45.13 -4.36
CA GLY A 557 2.05 45.46 -3.10
C GLY A 557 1.73 46.88 -2.57
N GLY A 558 0.83 47.63 -3.20
CA GLY A 558 0.43 48.96 -2.75
C GLY A 558 1.48 50.06 -2.95
N GLY A 559 2.52 49.84 -3.76
CA GLY A 559 3.55 50.84 -4.05
C GLY A 559 4.59 51.03 -2.95
N GLY A 560 4.59 50.23 -1.90
CA GLY A 560 5.53 50.33 -0.79
C GLY A 560 6.97 49.90 -1.15
N ALA A 561 7.88 50.14 -0.19
CA ALA A 561 9.32 49.88 -0.39
C ALA A 561 9.63 48.42 -0.71
N ASN A 562 8.96 47.49 -0.02
CA ASN A 562 9.15 46.05 -0.25
C ASN A 562 8.64 45.62 -1.62
N ALA A 563 7.47 46.14 -2.05
CA ALA A 563 6.92 45.86 -3.37
C ALA A 563 7.87 46.33 -4.49
N ASN A 564 8.41 47.53 -4.36
CA ASN A 564 9.37 48.08 -5.33
C ASN A 564 10.65 47.25 -5.40
N ARG A 565 11.20 46.83 -4.25
CA ARG A 565 12.40 45.97 -4.20
C ARG A 565 12.20 44.64 -4.94
N ILE A 566 11.02 43.99 -4.75
CA ILE A 566 10.67 42.76 -5.46
C ILE A 566 10.50 43.04 -6.97
N ALA A 567 9.81 44.13 -7.31
CA ALA A 567 9.59 44.55 -8.70
C ALA A 567 10.89 44.76 -9.45
N ASP A 568 11.86 45.47 -8.83
CA ASP A 568 13.19 45.71 -9.41
C ASP A 568 13.96 44.40 -9.64
N ALA A 569 13.96 43.48 -8.65
CA ALA A 569 14.63 42.19 -8.75
C ALA A 569 14.00 41.31 -9.85
N VAL A 570 12.68 41.22 -9.90
CA VAL A 570 11.96 40.43 -10.93
C VAL A 570 12.15 41.02 -12.32
N SER A 571 12.12 42.36 -12.46
CA SER A 571 12.41 43.05 -13.74
C SER A 571 13.83 42.71 -14.22
N ALA A 572 14.83 42.83 -13.35
CA ALA A 572 16.21 42.51 -13.65
C ALA A 572 16.40 41.01 -14.02
N TYR A 573 15.68 40.11 -13.37
CA TYR A 573 15.71 38.69 -13.74
C TYR A 573 15.08 38.42 -15.11
N ILE A 574 13.96 39.07 -15.45
CA ILE A 574 13.36 38.95 -16.81
C ILE A 574 14.32 39.48 -17.85
N GLU A 575 15.04 40.57 -17.59
CA GLU A 575 16.03 41.15 -18.50
C GLU A 575 17.23 40.20 -18.72
N LYS A 576 17.71 39.55 -17.66
CA LYS A 576 18.80 38.57 -17.66
C LYS A 576 18.47 37.40 -16.75
N PRO A 577 17.85 36.33 -17.28
CA PRO A 577 17.33 35.24 -16.45
C PRO A 577 18.43 34.28 -16.00
N LYS A 578 19.33 34.75 -15.11
CA LYS A 578 20.35 33.91 -14.49
C LYS A 578 19.86 33.40 -13.15
N ARG A 579 19.74 34.30 -12.16
CA ARG A 579 19.33 33.93 -10.81
C ARG A 579 18.45 35.03 -10.21
N LEU A 580 17.32 34.64 -9.63
CA LEU A 580 16.45 35.47 -8.79
C LEU A 580 16.44 34.88 -7.38
N HIS A 581 16.68 35.72 -6.37
CA HIS A 581 16.56 35.35 -4.97
C HIS A 581 15.57 36.26 -4.27
N LEU A 582 14.56 35.65 -3.61
CA LEU A 582 13.51 36.35 -2.85
C LEU A 582 13.46 35.72 -1.46
N ARG A 583 13.67 36.54 -0.43
CA ARG A 583 13.50 36.11 0.96
C ARG A 583 12.50 37.00 1.67
N PHE A 584 11.56 36.36 2.33
CA PHE A 584 10.54 37.00 3.16
C PHE A 584 10.72 36.49 4.59
N ALA A 585 10.95 37.39 5.54
CA ALA A 585 11.10 37.02 6.94
C ALA A 585 10.11 37.79 7.80
N ALA A 586 9.49 37.08 8.73
CA ALA A 586 8.59 37.60 9.74
C ALA A 586 9.03 37.03 11.10
N PRO A 587 9.99 37.63 11.82
CA PRO A 587 10.51 37.06 13.06
C PRO A 587 9.43 36.80 14.12
N LYS A 588 8.36 37.59 14.15
CA LYS A 588 7.19 37.41 15.03
C LYS A 588 6.16 36.42 14.47
N GLY A 589 6.34 35.98 13.22
CA GLY A 589 5.40 35.15 12.47
C GLY A 589 4.18 35.94 11.95
N VAL A 590 3.69 35.54 10.76
CA VAL A 590 2.42 35.97 10.19
C VAL A 590 1.48 34.77 10.23
N ASN A 591 0.37 34.90 10.97
CA ASN A 591 -0.57 33.79 11.13
C ASN A 591 -1.42 33.57 9.86
N ALA A 592 -1.89 32.35 9.65
CA ALA A 592 -2.76 32.02 8.53
C ALA A 592 -4.05 32.88 8.52
N ILE A 593 -4.58 33.22 9.69
CA ILE A 593 -5.76 34.10 9.85
C ILE A 593 -5.44 35.51 9.38
N ASP A 594 -4.26 36.06 9.71
CA ASP A 594 -3.82 37.37 9.25
C ASP A 594 -3.73 37.45 7.72
N VAL A 595 -3.21 36.37 7.08
CA VAL A 595 -3.14 36.28 5.62
C VAL A 595 -4.53 36.33 4.97
N LEU A 596 -5.54 35.75 5.61
CA LEU A 596 -6.91 35.75 5.10
C LEU A 596 -7.66 37.04 5.38
N ALA A 597 -7.31 37.77 6.44
CA ALA A 597 -8.03 38.97 6.91
C ALA A 597 -7.44 40.28 6.41
N ARG A 598 -6.14 40.32 6.08
CA ARG A 598 -5.42 41.56 5.71
C ARG A 598 -5.21 41.66 4.21
N LYS A 599 -5.00 42.87 3.69
CA LYS A 599 -4.63 43.08 2.30
C LYS A 599 -3.19 42.60 2.04
N PRO A 600 -2.90 42.09 0.85
CA PRO A 600 -1.55 41.66 0.50
C PRO A 600 -0.46 42.72 0.72
N SER A 601 -0.78 44.00 0.44
CA SER A 601 0.10 45.14 0.69
C SER A 601 0.46 45.32 2.17
N GLU A 602 -0.51 45.21 3.08
CA GLU A 602 -0.29 45.33 4.51
C GLU A 602 0.55 44.21 5.08
N ILE A 603 0.39 42.99 4.55
CA ILE A 603 1.22 41.85 4.90
C ILE A 603 2.65 42.11 4.42
N LEU A 604 2.83 42.45 3.14
CA LEU A 604 4.11 42.67 2.51
C LEU A 604 4.93 43.76 3.25
N GLU A 605 4.31 44.86 3.66
CA GLU A 605 4.96 45.92 4.43
C GLU A 605 5.40 45.47 5.83
N SER A 606 4.74 44.45 6.39
CA SER A 606 5.09 43.90 7.72
C SER A 606 6.24 42.90 7.69
N LEU A 607 6.73 42.54 6.50
CA LEU A 607 7.83 41.57 6.32
C LEU A 607 9.18 42.27 6.14
N GLU A 608 10.23 41.60 6.59
CA GLU A 608 11.58 41.87 6.12
C GLU A 608 11.77 41.18 4.77
N VAL A 609 12.03 41.98 3.73
CA VAL A 609 12.15 41.47 2.35
C VAL A 609 13.55 41.71 1.83
N GLU A 610 14.19 40.65 1.37
CA GLU A 610 15.39 40.68 0.56
C GLU A 610 15.03 40.19 -0.85
N ALA A 611 15.39 40.95 -1.87
CA ALA A 611 15.16 40.59 -3.26
C ALA A 611 16.38 41.02 -4.10
N SER A 612 16.92 40.11 -4.89
CA SER A 612 18.06 40.36 -5.76
C SER A 612 18.00 39.51 -7.02
N ALA A 613 18.59 40.00 -8.09
CA ALA A 613 18.85 39.22 -9.30
C ALA A 613 20.30 39.41 -9.75
N ASP A 614 20.91 38.34 -10.25
CA ASP A 614 22.26 38.43 -10.84
C ASP A 614 22.16 39.17 -12.20
N ARG A 615 23.03 40.19 -12.34
CA ARG A 615 23.08 41.02 -13.55
C ARG A 615 24.04 40.48 -14.62
#